data_e0775c2cdf624f0521e13e3d271060c0
#
_entry.id   e0775c2cdf624f0521e13e3d271060c0
#
_cell.length_a   1.000
_cell.length_b   1.000
_cell.length_c   1.000
_cell.angle_alpha   90.00
_cell.angle_beta   90.00
_cell.angle_gamma   90.00
#
_symmetry.space_group_name_H-M   'P 1'
#
loop_
_entity.id
_entity.type
_entity.pdbx_description
1 polymer ?
#
loop_
_entity_poly.entity_id
_entity_poly.type
_entity_poly.pdbx_seq_one_letter_code
_entity_poly.pdbx_strand_id
1 'polypeptide(L)'
;MERVNESSCIPKRYKVYYDRKEEVIMRKIILASASPRRKELLERAGVDFEVLPASGDENRISDNPGEAVKQLASDKAASVIRTMKDSADGTIVIGSDTVVVFENAILGKPHYTEYAVNTLKKLQANNHQVYTGVSVWEKKEKVWTEHTFYESTDVTFYPVSDEEIREYVATGEPMDKAGSYGIQGLFGIYVKGICGDYNNVVGLPVARLFYEMKKSGIDLRG
;
A
#
# COMPACT_ATOMS: atom_id res chain seq x y z
N MET A 1 -40.10 -5.77 -18.57
CA MET A 1 -39.48 -5.38 -19.85
C MET A 1 -39.23 -3.88 -19.79
N GLU A 2 -38.21 -3.44 -19.06
CA GLU A 2 -37.91 -2.03 -18.82
C GLU A 2 -36.76 -1.63 -19.71
N ARG A 3 -36.90 -0.49 -20.37
CA ARG A 3 -35.98 0.01 -21.38
C ARG A 3 -34.75 0.56 -20.70
N VAL A 4 -33.58 0.03 -21.07
CA VAL A 4 -32.29 0.62 -20.76
C VAL A 4 -32.16 1.89 -21.60
N ASN A 5 -32.13 3.04 -20.95
CA ASN A 5 -31.89 4.32 -21.59
C ASN A 5 -30.36 4.54 -21.64
N GLU A 6 -29.74 4.26 -22.81
CA GLU A 6 -28.32 4.55 -23.06
C GLU A 6 -28.16 6.06 -23.22
N SER A 7 -27.82 6.75 -22.14
CA SER A 7 -27.30 8.11 -22.18
C SER A 7 -25.80 8.07 -22.40
N SER A 8 -25.36 8.43 -23.60
CA SER A 8 -24.00 8.29 -24.17
C SER A 8 -22.97 9.32 -23.69
N CYS A 9 -23.00 9.80 -22.44
CA CYS A 9 -22.09 10.84 -21.95
C CYS A 9 -21.43 10.57 -20.59
N ILE A 10 -21.43 9.32 -20.09
CA ILE A 10 -20.72 9.00 -18.85
C ILE A 10 -19.34 8.43 -19.21
N PRO A 11 -18.21 9.06 -18.77
CA PRO A 11 -16.88 8.48 -18.98
C PRO A 11 -16.80 7.08 -18.39
N LYS A 12 -16.22 6.11 -19.10
CA LYS A 12 -16.08 4.69 -18.72
C LYS A 12 -15.38 4.42 -17.36
N ARG A 13 -15.02 5.46 -16.60
CA ARG A 13 -14.25 5.41 -15.35
C ARG A 13 -15.08 5.50 -14.07
N TYR A 14 -16.42 5.58 -14.17
CA TYR A 14 -17.27 5.67 -12.99
C TYR A 14 -18.28 4.54 -12.98
N LYS A 15 -18.27 3.72 -11.93
CA LYS A 15 -19.36 2.80 -11.64
C LYS A 15 -20.45 3.57 -10.89
N VAL A 16 -21.66 3.49 -11.37
CA VAL A 16 -22.84 4.13 -10.76
C VAL A 16 -23.51 3.11 -9.85
N TYR A 17 -23.65 3.43 -8.58
CA TYR A 17 -24.33 2.59 -7.58
C TYR A 17 -25.59 3.26 -7.10
N TYR A 18 -26.63 2.45 -6.86
CA TYR A 18 -27.86 2.91 -6.28
C TYR A 18 -27.90 2.53 -4.79
N ASP A 19 -27.94 3.51 -3.89
CA ASP A 19 -28.32 3.27 -2.50
C ASP A 19 -29.85 3.08 -2.43
N ARG A 20 -30.34 2.42 -1.36
CA ARG A 20 -31.78 2.15 -1.14
C ARG A 20 -32.68 3.40 -1.13
N LYS A 21 -32.10 4.59 -1.29
CA LYS A 21 -32.79 5.89 -1.38
C LYS A 21 -32.68 6.56 -2.75
N GLU A 22 -32.39 5.80 -3.83
CA GLU A 22 -32.31 6.30 -5.22
C GLU A 22 -31.29 7.45 -5.47
N GLU A 23 -30.34 7.71 -4.57
CA GLU A 23 -29.23 8.61 -4.87
C GLU A 23 -28.11 7.87 -5.61
N VAL A 24 -27.73 8.40 -6.77
CA VAL A 24 -26.62 7.90 -7.56
C VAL A 24 -25.31 8.38 -6.91
N ILE A 25 -24.64 7.51 -6.16
CA ILE A 25 -23.34 7.82 -5.59
C ILE A 25 -22.26 7.42 -6.61
N MET A 26 -21.59 8.42 -7.17
CA MET A 26 -20.43 8.19 -8.03
C MET A 26 -19.20 7.96 -7.15
N ARG A 27 -18.77 6.70 -6.97
CA ARG A 27 -17.54 6.38 -6.23
C ARG A 27 -16.31 6.58 -7.11
N LYS A 28 -15.40 7.39 -6.64
CA LYS A 28 -14.08 7.57 -7.22
C LYS A 28 -13.04 7.08 -6.21
N ILE A 29 -12.26 6.04 -6.60
CA ILE A 29 -11.19 5.52 -5.74
C ILE A 29 -9.86 5.98 -6.30
N ILE A 30 -9.00 6.48 -5.42
CA ILE A 30 -7.67 7.00 -5.74
C ILE A 30 -6.63 6.29 -4.90
N LEU A 31 -5.61 5.72 -5.56
CA LEU A 31 -4.43 5.19 -4.90
C LEU A 31 -3.36 6.28 -4.79
N ALA A 32 -3.08 6.74 -3.58
CA ALA A 32 -2.06 7.73 -3.26
C ALA A 32 -0.65 7.10 -3.20
N SER A 33 -0.24 6.42 -4.27
CA SER A 33 1.05 5.72 -4.31
C SER A 33 1.57 5.56 -5.74
N ALA A 34 2.87 5.80 -5.94
CA ALA A 34 3.57 5.50 -7.19
C ALA A 34 4.01 4.02 -7.31
N SER A 35 3.82 3.19 -6.28
CA SER A 35 4.28 1.81 -6.26
C SER A 35 3.52 0.94 -7.28
N PRO A 36 4.20 0.35 -8.28
CA PRO A 36 3.56 -0.52 -9.25
C PRO A 36 3.00 -1.80 -8.59
N ARG A 37 3.64 -2.28 -7.52
CA ARG A 37 3.20 -3.45 -6.75
C ARG A 37 1.85 -3.23 -6.07
N ARG A 38 1.64 -2.08 -5.45
CA ARG A 38 0.35 -1.71 -4.83
C ARG A 38 -0.77 -1.56 -5.85
N LYS A 39 -0.43 -0.96 -7.00
CA LYS A 39 -1.34 -0.85 -8.15
C LYS A 39 -1.79 -2.24 -8.59
N GLU A 40 -0.87 -3.15 -8.86
CA GLU A 40 -1.16 -4.52 -9.28
C GLU A 40 -2.05 -5.27 -8.27
N LEU A 41 -1.78 -5.12 -6.96
CA LEU A 41 -2.58 -5.76 -5.92
C LEU A 41 -4.05 -5.28 -5.93
N LEU A 42 -4.30 -3.99 -6.12
CA LEU A 42 -5.66 -3.46 -6.22
C LEU A 42 -6.35 -3.86 -7.53
N GLU A 43 -5.64 -3.87 -8.65
CA GLU A 43 -6.12 -4.35 -9.95
C GLU A 43 -6.57 -5.82 -9.85
N ARG A 44 -5.73 -6.68 -9.26
CA ARG A 44 -6.04 -8.11 -9.03
C ARG A 44 -7.21 -8.30 -8.07
N ALA A 45 -7.44 -7.38 -7.16
CA ALA A 45 -8.60 -7.37 -6.27
C ALA A 45 -9.90 -6.92 -6.97
N GLY A 46 -9.84 -6.48 -8.23
CA GLY A 46 -11.00 -6.02 -8.99
C GLY A 46 -11.48 -4.63 -8.59
N VAL A 47 -10.61 -3.80 -8.02
CA VAL A 47 -10.92 -2.40 -7.71
C VAL A 47 -10.70 -1.56 -8.97
N ASP A 48 -11.63 -0.67 -9.27
CA ASP A 48 -11.48 0.38 -10.30
C ASP A 48 -11.01 1.66 -9.62
N PHE A 49 -9.82 2.17 -9.99
CA PHE A 49 -9.18 3.30 -9.31
C PHE A 49 -8.27 4.11 -10.23
N GLU A 50 -8.00 5.34 -9.82
CA GLU A 50 -6.98 6.20 -10.41
C GLU A 50 -5.72 6.21 -9.53
N VAL A 51 -4.55 6.40 -10.15
CA VAL A 51 -3.29 6.57 -9.43
C VAL A 51 -2.94 8.06 -9.38
N LEU A 52 -2.81 8.62 -8.18
CA LEU A 52 -2.26 9.94 -7.93
C LEU A 52 -1.11 9.80 -6.93
N PRO A 53 0.16 9.83 -7.37
CA PRO A 53 1.30 9.69 -6.46
C PRO A 53 1.29 10.78 -5.39
N ALA A 54 1.50 10.35 -4.14
CA ALA A 54 1.70 11.28 -3.03
C ALA A 54 3.00 12.08 -3.23
N SER A 55 2.96 13.35 -2.87
CA SER A 55 4.13 14.24 -2.85
C SER A 55 4.44 14.66 -1.41
N GLY A 56 5.70 14.80 -1.07
CA GLY A 56 6.18 15.25 0.25
C GLY A 56 7.23 14.32 0.86
N ASP A 57 7.87 14.82 1.91
CA ASP A 57 8.91 14.09 2.63
C ASP A 57 8.29 13.02 3.54
N GLU A 58 8.91 11.84 3.58
CA GLU A 58 8.54 10.74 4.47
C GLU A 58 9.17 10.95 5.86
N ASN A 59 8.65 11.91 6.63
CA ASN A 59 9.12 12.17 7.99
C ASN A 59 8.45 11.22 8.98
N ARG A 60 9.20 10.25 9.48
CA ARG A 60 8.72 9.34 10.52
C ARG A 60 8.69 10.03 11.88
N ILE A 61 7.53 9.98 12.54
CA ILE A 61 7.31 10.64 13.85
C ILE A 61 7.41 9.64 15.02
N SER A 62 7.22 8.33 14.76
CA SER A 62 7.15 7.31 15.81
C SER A 62 8.23 6.23 15.65
N ASP A 63 8.78 5.77 16.79
CA ASP A 63 9.66 4.59 16.84
C ASP A 63 8.86 3.28 16.91
N ASN A 64 7.57 3.32 17.20
CA ASN A 64 6.69 2.16 17.07
C ASN A 64 6.39 1.92 15.59
N PRO A 65 6.77 0.74 15.03
CA PRO A 65 6.63 0.49 13.58
C PRO A 65 5.19 0.56 13.07
N GLY A 66 4.23 0.04 13.85
CA GLY A 66 2.82 0.07 13.48
C GLY A 66 2.26 1.48 13.42
N GLU A 67 2.59 2.33 14.39
CA GLU A 67 2.17 3.74 14.39
C GLU A 67 2.90 4.53 13.29
N ALA A 68 4.19 4.27 13.07
CA ALA A 68 4.96 4.93 12.03
C ALA A 68 4.36 4.69 10.64
N VAL A 69 4.04 3.43 10.27
CA VAL A 69 3.47 3.14 8.96
C VAL A 69 2.04 3.64 8.79
N LYS A 70 1.23 3.71 9.86
CA LYS A 70 -0.09 4.34 9.81
C LYS A 70 0.02 5.83 9.52
N GLN A 71 0.92 6.52 10.23
CA GLN A 71 1.15 7.96 10.04
C GLN A 71 1.62 8.25 8.61
N LEU A 72 2.63 7.52 8.11
CA LEU A 72 3.15 7.70 6.75
C LEU A 72 2.08 7.41 5.69
N ALA A 73 1.22 6.40 5.90
CA ALA A 73 0.10 6.10 5.02
C ALA A 73 -0.95 7.23 5.01
N SER A 74 -1.27 7.77 6.20
CA SER A 74 -2.16 8.92 6.37
C SER A 74 -1.64 10.16 5.66
N ASP A 75 -0.35 10.51 5.87
CA ASP A 75 0.28 11.67 5.25
C ASP A 75 0.26 11.59 3.73
N LYS A 76 0.47 10.39 3.16
CA LYS A 76 0.36 10.14 1.72
C LYS A 76 -1.05 10.39 1.20
N ALA A 77 -2.06 9.83 1.83
CA ALA A 77 -3.45 10.08 1.46
C ALA A 77 -3.83 11.57 1.59
N ALA A 78 -3.49 12.18 2.73
CA ALA A 78 -3.76 13.58 2.99
C ALA A 78 -3.06 14.52 1.99
N SER A 79 -1.84 14.19 1.55
CA SER A 79 -1.13 14.98 0.52
C SER A 79 -1.90 15.03 -0.79
N VAL A 80 -2.46 13.89 -1.22
CA VAL A 80 -3.29 13.81 -2.42
C VAL A 80 -4.60 14.58 -2.24
N ILE A 81 -5.28 14.40 -1.09
CA ILE A 81 -6.53 15.12 -0.78
C ILE A 81 -6.34 16.64 -0.88
N ARG A 82 -5.22 17.17 -0.38
CA ARG A 82 -4.90 18.61 -0.47
C ARG A 82 -4.77 19.13 -1.90
N THR A 83 -4.45 18.29 -2.87
CA THR A 83 -4.38 18.69 -4.29
C THR A 83 -5.74 18.69 -4.97
N MET A 84 -6.74 18.04 -4.36
CA MET A 84 -8.08 17.86 -4.93
C MET A 84 -8.98 19.04 -4.51
N LYS A 85 -9.18 20.00 -5.42
CA LYS A 85 -9.99 21.23 -5.14
C LYS A 85 -11.48 20.92 -4.94
N ASP A 86 -12.06 20.04 -5.77
CA ASP A 86 -13.48 19.68 -5.73
C ASP A 86 -13.65 18.17 -5.89
N SER A 87 -13.68 17.45 -4.77
CA SER A 87 -14.02 16.03 -4.76
C SER A 87 -15.48 15.83 -4.42
N ALA A 88 -16.16 14.93 -5.13
CA ALA A 88 -17.54 14.56 -4.85
C ALA A 88 -17.63 13.70 -3.58
N ASP A 89 -18.80 13.68 -2.95
CA ASP A 89 -19.11 12.68 -1.93
C ASP A 89 -19.00 11.26 -2.52
N GLY A 90 -18.58 10.30 -1.73
CA GLY A 90 -18.23 8.94 -2.20
C GLY A 90 -16.80 8.81 -2.73
N THR A 91 -16.00 9.89 -2.78
CA THR A 91 -14.59 9.80 -3.12
C THR A 91 -13.81 9.10 -2.01
N ILE A 92 -12.96 8.12 -2.41
CA ILE A 92 -12.10 7.35 -1.51
C ILE A 92 -10.65 7.57 -1.91
N VAL A 93 -9.76 7.85 -0.94
CA VAL A 93 -8.32 7.96 -1.16
C VAL A 93 -7.60 6.94 -0.29
N ILE A 94 -6.79 6.08 -0.90
CA ILE A 94 -6.04 5.01 -0.25
C ILE A 94 -4.56 5.36 -0.23
N GLY A 95 -4.01 5.60 0.96
CA GLY A 95 -2.59 5.72 1.22
C GLY A 95 -2.03 4.43 1.81
N SER A 96 -0.76 4.12 1.53
CA SER A 96 -0.08 2.98 2.13
C SER A 96 1.42 3.24 2.25
N ASP A 97 2.01 2.74 3.33
CA ASP A 97 3.46 2.74 3.54
C ASP A 97 3.95 1.43 4.14
N THR A 98 5.21 1.07 3.84
CA THR A 98 5.80 -0.21 4.24
C THR A 98 7.19 0.01 4.80
N VAL A 99 7.47 -0.61 5.95
CA VAL A 99 8.80 -0.66 6.55
C VAL A 99 9.19 -2.08 6.91
N VAL A 100 10.49 -2.34 6.96
CA VAL A 100 11.08 -3.57 7.47
C VAL A 100 11.61 -3.30 8.86
N VAL A 101 11.44 -4.24 9.78
CA VAL A 101 11.92 -4.13 11.17
C VAL A 101 12.82 -5.33 11.49
N PHE A 102 14.00 -5.05 11.99
CA PHE A 102 14.92 -6.06 12.48
C PHE A 102 15.56 -5.58 13.78
N GLU A 103 15.58 -6.44 14.82
CA GLU A 103 16.11 -6.10 16.15
C GLU A 103 15.58 -4.77 16.71
N ASN A 104 14.30 -4.53 16.56
CA ASN A 104 13.57 -3.29 16.92
C ASN A 104 14.01 -2.04 16.15
N ALA A 105 14.87 -2.16 15.13
CA ALA A 105 15.25 -1.06 14.25
C ALA A 105 14.43 -1.07 12.97
N ILE A 106 13.88 0.09 12.62
CA ILE A 106 13.17 0.28 11.35
C ILE A 106 14.22 0.51 10.24
N LEU A 107 14.20 -0.38 9.24
CA LEU A 107 15.05 -0.35 8.06
C LEU A 107 14.27 0.26 6.89
N GLY A 108 14.67 1.44 6.47
CA GLY A 108 14.09 2.15 5.32
C GLY A 108 14.62 1.66 3.97
N LYS A 109 14.38 2.47 2.93
CA LYS A 109 15.00 2.29 1.62
C LYS A 109 16.48 2.65 1.69
N PRO A 110 17.36 1.93 0.97
CA PRO A 110 18.78 2.26 0.95
C PRO A 110 19.02 3.56 0.19
N HIS A 111 19.89 4.40 0.74
CA HIS A 111 20.31 5.64 0.07
C HIS A 111 21.51 5.41 -0.88
N TYR A 112 22.27 4.32 -0.66
CA TYR A 112 23.43 3.93 -1.45
C TYR A 112 23.68 2.42 -1.36
N THR A 113 24.43 1.90 -2.31
CA THR A 113 24.68 0.47 -2.52
C THR A 113 25.18 -0.26 -1.27
N GLU A 114 26.17 0.32 -0.57
CA GLU A 114 26.76 -0.33 0.61
C GLU A 114 25.79 -0.41 1.80
N TYR A 115 24.84 0.54 1.90
CA TYR A 115 23.74 0.42 2.87
C TYR A 115 22.87 -0.80 2.58
N ALA A 116 22.54 -1.04 1.30
CA ALA A 116 21.76 -2.21 0.89
C ALA A 116 22.48 -3.51 1.23
N VAL A 117 23.79 -3.61 0.93
CA VAL A 117 24.63 -4.77 1.27
C VAL A 117 24.61 -5.02 2.77
N ASN A 118 24.87 -4.00 3.58
CA ASN A 118 24.92 -4.13 5.04
C ASN A 118 23.56 -4.50 5.65
N THR A 119 22.47 -4.00 5.07
CA THR A 119 21.11 -4.38 5.48
C THR A 119 20.85 -5.86 5.21
N LEU A 120 21.14 -6.35 4.01
CA LEU A 120 20.92 -7.75 3.64
C LEU A 120 21.82 -8.72 4.44
N LYS A 121 23.06 -8.33 4.76
CA LYS A 121 23.94 -9.07 5.67
C LYS A 121 23.36 -9.25 7.07
N LYS A 122 22.61 -8.28 7.56
CA LYS A 122 21.91 -8.40 8.84
C LYS A 122 20.67 -9.29 8.75
N LEU A 123 19.95 -9.26 7.63
CA LEU A 123 18.69 -9.98 7.45
C LEU A 123 18.90 -11.46 7.05
N GLN A 124 20.01 -11.81 6.38
CA GLN A 124 20.26 -13.18 5.93
C GLN A 124 20.30 -14.16 7.12
N ALA A 125 19.79 -15.38 6.93
CA ALA A 125 19.64 -16.43 7.95
C ALA A 125 18.80 -16.03 9.18
N ASN A 126 18.15 -14.86 9.18
CA ASN A 126 17.38 -14.34 10.30
C ASN A 126 15.89 -14.20 9.97
N ASN A 127 15.08 -13.99 11.03
CA ASN A 127 13.70 -13.56 10.96
C ASN A 127 13.63 -12.05 11.13
N HIS A 128 12.78 -11.40 10.36
CA HIS A 128 12.48 -9.97 10.48
C HIS A 128 11.00 -9.73 10.21
N GLN A 129 10.50 -8.55 10.55
CA GLN A 129 9.11 -8.19 10.34
C GLN A 129 8.94 -7.16 9.21
N VAL A 130 7.86 -7.30 8.47
CA VAL A 130 7.39 -6.30 7.50
C VAL A 130 6.08 -5.73 7.99
N TYR A 131 6.05 -4.42 8.21
CA TYR A 131 4.85 -3.67 8.57
C TYR A 131 4.37 -2.85 7.40
N THR A 132 3.09 -2.98 7.07
CA THR A 132 2.44 -2.08 6.11
C THR A 132 1.26 -1.39 6.76
N GLY A 133 1.30 -0.06 6.78
CA GLY A 133 0.18 0.80 7.16
C GLY A 133 -0.70 1.12 5.98
N VAL A 134 -1.98 1.22 6.24
CA VAL A 134 -2.99 1.65 5.28
C VAL A 134 -3.86 2.73 5.92
N SER A 135 -4.10 3.79 5.16
CA SER A 135 -5.03 4.85 5.50
C SER A 135 -6.02 5.01 4.36
N VAL A 136 -7.30 4.89 4.67
CA VAL A 136 -8.41 5.08 3.72
C VAL A 136 -9.22 6.27 4.17
N TRP A 137 -9.31 7.27 3.32
CA TRP A 137 -10.15 8.45 3.53
C TRP A 137 -11.38 8.37 2.65
N GLU A 138 -12.55 8.45 3.25
CA GLU A 138 -13.84 8.55 2.56
C GLU A 138 -14.41 9.96 2.72
N LYS A 139 -14.88 10.55 1.62
CA LYS A 139 -15.63 11.81 1.66
C LYS A 139 -17.12 11.52 1.70
N LYS A 140 -17.79 11.98 2.77
CA LYS A 140 -19.23 11.86 2.97
C LYS A 140 -19.78 13.16 3.57
N GLU A 141 -20.87 13.66 3.02
CA GLU A 141 -21.51 14.91 3.47
C GLU A 141 -20.50 16.08 3.57
N LYS A 142 -19.59 16.16 2.58
CA LYS A 142 -18.49 17.14 2.50
C LYS A 142 -17.40 17.01 3.58
N VAL A 143 -17.48 15.97 4.43
CA VAL A 143 -16.48 15.69 5.48
C VAL A 143 -15.64 14.50 5.07
N TRP A 144 -14.33 14.59 5.33
CA TRP A 144 -13.41 13.48 5.19
C TRP A 144 -13.33 12.68 6.50
N THR A 145 -13.56 11.37 6.42
CA THR A 145 -13.39 10.42 7.52
C THR A 145 -12.24 9.49 7.22
N GLU A 146 -11.35 9.29 8.17
CA GLU A 146 -10.19 8.44 8.06
C GLU A 146 -10.39 7.09 8.74
N HIS A 147 -9.95 6.01 8.08
CA HIS A 147 -9.84 4.66 8.61
C HIS A 147 -8.39 4.19 8.47
N THR A 148 -7.69 3.97 9.58
CA THR A 148 -6.29 3.54 9.58
C THR A 148 -6.12 2.19 10.26
N PHE A 149 -5.23 1.39 9.72
CA PHE A 149 -4.78 0.14 10.33
C PHE A 149 -3.36 -0.20 9.83
N TYR A 150 -2.73 -1.16 10.46
CA TYR A 150 -1.51 -1.77 9.94
C TYR A 150 -1.61 -3.29 9.98
N GLU A 151 -0.79 -3.95 9.17
CA GLU A 151 -0.58 -5.39 9.17
C GLU A 151 0.91 -5.66 9.37
N SER A 152 1.23 -6.79 10.02
CA SER A 152 2.61 -7.24 10.20
C SER A 152 2.77 -8.69 9.76
N THR A 153 3.91 -9.00 9.17
CA THR A 153 4.23 -10.34 8.66
C THR A 153 5.69 -10.66 8.99
N ASP A 154 5.93 -11.80 9.59
CA ASP A 154 7.28 -12.31 9.80
C ASP A 154 7.81 -12.92 8.50
N VAL A 155 9.06 -12.60 8.16
CA VAL A 155 9.77 -13.12 7.00
C VAL A 155 11.09 -13.72 7.46
N THR A 156 11.37 -14.96 7.07
CA THR A 156 12.62 -15.65 7.38
C THR A 156 13.41 -15.88 6.11
N PHE A 157 14.70 -15.60 6.13
CA PHE A 157 15.61 -15.88 5.04
C PHE A 157 16.44 -17.14 5.27
N TYR A 158 16.80 -17.82 4.17
CA TYR A 158 17.92 -18.74 4.15
C TYR A 158 19.26 -17.99 4.35
N PRO A 159 20.35 -18.69 4.72
CA PRO A 159 21.70 -18.13 4.62
C PRO A 159 22.00 -17.70 3.17
N VAL A 160 22.57 -16.50 3.03
CA VAL A 160 22.98 -15.90 1.75
C VAL A 160 24.41 -15.44 1.88
N SER A 161 25.27 -15.82 0.94
CA SER A 161 26.68 -15.43 0.95
C SER A 161 26.88 -13.94 0.64
N ASP A 162 28.02 -13.42 1.03
CA ASP A 162 28.41 -12.04 0.73
C ASP A 162 28.48 -11.77 -0.78
N GLU A 163 28.85 -12.76 -1.57
CA GLU A 163 28.93 -12.68 -3.02
C GLU A 163 27.54 -12.56 -3.63
N GLU A 164 26.61 -13.45 -3.29
CA GLU A 164 25.20 -13.42 -3.74
C GLU A 164 24.51 -12.10 -3.36
N ILE A 165 24.76 -11.59 -2.15
CA ILE A 165 24.23 -10.28 -1.73
C ILE A 165 24.75 -9.17 -2.63
N ARG A 166 26.06 -9.15 -2.93
CA ARG A 166 26.65 -8.12 -3.80
C ARG A 166 26.15 -8.22 -5.24
N GLU A 167 26.03 -9.44 -5.78
CA GLU A 167 25.47 -9.67 -7.10
C GLU A 167 24.02 -9.17 -7.19
N TYR A 168 23.19 -9.48 -6.20
CA TYR A 168 21.82 -8.97 -6.14
C TYR A 168 21.77 -7.45 -6.06
N VAL A 169 22.58 -6.84 -5.20
CA VAL A 169 22.61 -5.38 -5.04
C VAL A 169 23.08 -4.69 -6.31
N ALA A 170 24.02 -5.30 -7.06
CA ALA A 170 24.50 -4.78 -8.34
C ALA A 170 23.39 -4.70 -9.43
N THR A 171 22.31 -5.44 -9.29
CA THR A 171 21.14 -5.33 -10.20
C THR A 171 20.40 -4.00 -10.09
N GLY A 172 20.58 -3.26 -9.00
CA GLY A 172 19.83 -2.05 -8.69
C GLY A 172 18.43 -2.29 -8.12
N GLU A 173 17.94 -3.54 -8.11
CA GLU A 173 16.60 -3.89 -7.64
C GLU A 173 16.31 -3.45 -6.20
N PRO A 174 17.24 -3.52 -5.22
CA PRO A 174 16.96 -3.16 -3.83
C PRO A 174 16.71 -1.68 -3.58
N MET A 175 17.10 -0.79 -4.49
CA MET A 175 17.26 0.64 -4.20
C MET A 175 15.94 1.38 -3.91
N ASP A 176 14.81 0.87 -4.34
CA ASP A 176 13.46 1.43 -4.08
C ASP A 176 12.68 0.71 -2.98
N LYS A 177 13.33 -0.24 -2.26
CA LYS A 177 12.65 -1.16 -1.35
C LYS A 177 13.10 -0.99 0.10
N ALA A 178 12.14 -0.92 1.03
CA ALA A 178 12.41 -1.01 2.46
C ALA A 178 13.10 -2.35 2.79
N GLY A 179 14.11 -2.34 3.65
CA GLY A 179 14.90 -3.54 3.97
C GLY A 179 15.76 -4.05 2.82
N SER A 180 15.84 -3.32 1.71
CA SER A 180 16.73 -3.61 0.56
C SER A 180 16.42 -4.92 -0.17
N TYR A 181 15.17 -5.42 -0.18
CA TYR A 181 14.79 -6.59 -0.97
C TYR A 181 13.34 -6.53 -1.45
N GLY A 182 13.05 -7.34 -2.48
CA GLY A 182 11.68 -7.57 -2.95
C GLY A 182 11.32 -9.06 -2.95
N ILE A 183 10.23 -9.43 -2.24
CA ILE A 183 9.78 -10.84 -2.21
C ILE A 183 9.31 -11.34 -3.59
N GLN A 184 8.87 -10.45 -4.46
CA GLN A 184 8.46 -10.75 -5.84
C GLN A 184 9.62 -10.68 -6.85
N GLY A 185 10.78 -10.17 -6.42
CA GLY A 185 11.94 -9.97 -7.28
C GLY A 185 12.98 -11.08 -7.15
N LEU A 186 14.19 -10.77 -7.61
CA LEU A 186 15.31 -11.73 -7.64
C LEU A 186 15.68 -12.26 -6.25
N PHE A 187 15.47 -11.47 -5.17
CA PHE A 187 15.75 -11.91 -3.81
C PHE A 187 14.71 -12.89 -3.24
N GLY A 188 13.59 -13.07 -3.93
CA GLY A 188 12.54 -14.01 -3.51
C GLY A 188 13.02 -15.46 -3.33
N ILE A 189 14.08 -15.86 -4.05
CA ILE A 189 14.66 -17.21 -3.93
C ILE A 189 15.32 -17.49 -2.58
N TYR A 190 15.66 -16.45 -1.84
CA TYR A 190 16.27 -16.56 -0.50
C TYR A 190 15.23 -16.52 0.64
N VAL A 191 13.95 -16.29 0.33
CA VAL A 191 12.88 -16.32 1.32
C VAL A 191 12.58 -17.76 1.71
N LYS A 192 12.92 -18.14 2.94
CA LYS A 192 12.65 -19.47 3.51
C LYS A 192 11.18 -19.67 3.81
N GLY A 193 10.50 -18.61 4.25
CA GLY A 193 9.09 -18.64 4.59
C GLY A 193 8.58 -17.34 5.16
N ILE A 194 7.26 -17.24 5.25
CA ILE A 194 6.55 -16.13 5.88
C ILE A 194 5.54 -16.65 6.87
N CYS A 195 5.28 -15.88 7.93
CA CYS A 195 4.16 -16.10 8.84
C CYS A 195 3.31 -14.82 8.87
N GLY A 196 2.14 -14.86 8.23
CA GLY A 196 1.26 -13.70 8.04
C GLY A 196 0.82 -13.52 6.59
N ASP A 197 0.51 -12.29 6.20
CA ASP A 197 -0.01 -11.95 4.87
C ASP A 197 1.12 -11.64 3.86
N TYR A 198 1.17 -12.43 2.79
CA TYR A 198 2.09 -12.21 1.66
C TYR A 198 1.90 -10.83 1.00
N ASN A 199 0.65 -10.40 0.81
CA ASN A 199 0.35 -9.11 0.19
C ASN A 199 0.80 -7.93 1.07
N ASN A 200 0.83 -8.12 2.38
CA ASN A 200 1.45 -7.19 3.31
C ASN A 200 2.94 -7.01 3.00
N VAL A 201 3.68 -8.10 2.79
CA VAL A 201 5.11 -8.04 2.43
C VAL A 201 5.33 -7.37 1.08
N VAL A 202 4.42 -7.58 0.12
CA VAL A 202 4.43 -6.89 -1.18
C VAL A 202 4.19 -5.39 -1.06
N GLY A 203 3.40 -4.96 -0.05
CA GLY A 203 3.20 -3.56 0.31
C GLY A 203 1.76 -3.05 0.38
N LEU A 204 0.76 -3.95 0.31
CA LEU A 204 -0.65 -3.63 0.56
C LEU A 204 -1.41 -4.88 1.04
N PRO A 205 -1.81 -4.98 2.31
CA PRO A 205 -2.54 -6.12 2.87
C PRO A 205 -4.01 -6.10 2.40
N VAL A 206 -4.23 -6.54 1.15
CA VAL A 206 -5.53 -6.41 0.46
C VAL A 206 -6.65 -7.12 1.21
N ALA A 207 -6.40 -8.31 1.75
CA ALA A 207 -7.41 -9.06 2.51
C ALA A 207 -7.88 -8.26 3.74
N ARG A 208 -6.93 -7.68 4.49
CA ARG A 208 -7.24 -6.84 5.65
C ARG A 208 -7.91 -5.52 5.23
N LEU A 209 -7.47 -4.90 4.12
CA LEU A 209 -8.09 -3.70 3.58
C LEU A 209 -9.59 -3.92 3.31
N PHE A 210 -9.95 -4.97 2.58
CA PHE A 210 -11.35 -5.29 2.30
C PHE A 210 -12.15 -5.60 3.56
N TYR A 211 -11.57 -6.32 4.51
CA TYR A 211 -12.21 -6.63 5.78
C TYR A 211 -12.54 -5.37 6.59
N GLU A 212 -11.58 -4.46 6.76
CA GLU A 212 -11.79 -3.23 7.53
C GLU A 212 -12.77 -2.29 6.82
N MET A 213 -12.69 -2.16 5.50
CA MET A 213 -13.64 -1.33 4.73
C MET A 213 -15.06 -1.89 4.81
N LYS A 214 -15.23 -3.20 4.70
CA LYS A 214 -16.55 -3.83 4.90
C LYS A 214 -17.14 -3.56 6.28
N LYS A 215 -16.32 -3.57 7.35
CA LYS A 215 -16.78 -3.20 8.71
C LYS A 215 -17.25 -1.75 8.80
N SER A 216 -16.64 -0.87 8.04
CA SER A 216 -17.00 0.56 7.95
C SER A 216 -18.14 0.83 6.96
N GLY A 217 -18.72 -0.20 6.33
CA GLY A 217 -19.78 -0.04 5.35
C GLY A 217 -19.31 0.45 3.97
N ILE A 218 -17.99 0.38 3.71
CA ILE A 218 -17.37 0.81 2.46
C ILE A 218 -17.13 -0.41 1.57
N ASP A 219 -17.75 -0.45 0.40
CA ASP A 219 -17.45 -1.43 -0.65
C ASP A 219 -16.47 -0.83 -1.66
N LEU A 220 -15.28 -1.43 -1.80
CA LEU A 220 -14.24 -0.98 -2.73
C LEU A 220 -14.43 -1.49 -4.16
N ARG A 221 -15.35 -2.44 -4.38
CA ARG A 221 -15.67 -2.97 -5.72
C ARG A 221 -17.01 -2.49 -6.24
N GLY A 222 -17.84 -2.01 -5.33
CA GLY A 222 -19.17 -1.53 -5.56
C GLY A 222 -20.22 -2.59 -5.65
#